data_f26363a6fd51ec348ca707a9f3f23288
#
_entry.id   f26363a6fd51ec348ca707a9f3f23288
#
_cell.length_a   1.000
_cell.length_b   1.000
_cell.length_c   1.000
_cell.angle_alpha   90.00
_cell.angle_beta   90.00
_cell.angle_gamma   90.00
#
_symmetry.space_group_name_H-M   'P 1'
#
loop_
_entity.id
_entity.type
_entity.pdbx_description
1 polymer ?
#
loop_
_entity_poly.entity_id
_entity_poly.type
_entity_poly.pdbx_seq_one_letter_code
_entity_poly.pdbx_strand_id
1 'polypeptide(L)'
;MIVSHADGQPVAHATHQHGLHQLARRMVFALALLAGALALAGTAGAASHRVAKAAPPPDFGPNVKIFDPSMSTSQIKAVVDDVAAQQVSNQFGTQRYALLFKPGTYGTPADPLNFQVGYYTDVAGLGSSPGDVTINGTVDVYNQCFSDGCTALVNFWRSVSNLTIDVAGKENSCQFGEFWATSQAAPMRRVHVNGYATLMDYCSQPSYASGGFIADSEFSGSTVVNGSQQQYLVRNSDLDGWTNGVWNQVFAGVVGAPAQSFPSPPYTTLASNPESREKPFLTVDGDNHYSVFVPDAQFDGVGTTWQNGPTPGRSIPIEDFFIAKPSDSVQAIDNALAQGKNLIFTPGVYAVDSTIKVKRPDTVVLGLGMPTLDAQNGVVPMSVGDVKGVEISGLIFDAGPVSSPALLRVGTQHAPNQHVARASDPNDPTALHDVFFRIGGPHVGKATVSLEENADHAILDDIWAWRADHGSGVGWTSNTADTGVVVNGDDVIATGLFAEHFQRYDVIWNGENGKTIMFQNEMPYDPPNQAAWEHDGILGFAAYKVADSVKTHEAWGLGSYCFFNVDPTIHASHAFEVPVTAGVKMHDLLSLSITAHGVIDHVVNDTGAPTDANTNPSDVVSYP
;
A
#
# COMPACT_ATOMS: atom_id res chain seq x y z
N MET A 1 -58.13 12.31 1.55
CA MET A 1 -58.84 13.26 2.43
C MET A 1 -57.78 14.22 2.95
N ILE A 2 -57.61 15.32 2.31
CA ILE A 2 -58.27 16.62 2.59
C ILE A 2 -57.67 17.24 3.84
N VAL A 3 -56.84 18.18 3.66
CA VAL A 3 -56.92 19.67 3.57
C VAL A 3 -56.33 20.25 4.85
N SER A 4 -55.60 21.24 5.01
CA SER A 4 -55.07 22.38 4.26
C SER A 4 -54.76 23.51 5.23
N HIS A 5 -53.84 24.36 4.83
CA HIS A 5 -53.78 25.82 5.10
C HIS A 5 -53.38 26.32 6.48
N ALA A 6 -52.75 27.41 6.65
CA ALA A 6 -52.09 28.42 5.79
C ALA A 6 -51.57 29.52 6.73
N ASP A 7 -50.63 30.28 6.23
CA ASP A 7 -50.48 31.73 6.36
C ASP A 7 -50.01 32.42 7.64
N GLY A 8 -49.05 33.28 7.42
CA GLY A 8 -48.97 34.52 8.13
C GLY A 8 -47.58 35.14 8.25
N GLN A 9 -47.07 35.80 7.21
CA GLN A 9 -46.18 36.97 7.33
C GLN A 9 -46.99 38.18 7.83
N PRO A 10 -46.47 39.41 8.12
CA PRO A 10 -45.10 39.95 7.91
C PRO A 10 -44.66 41.04 8.96
N VAL A 11 -43.43 41.58 8.71
CA VAL A 11 -42.97 42.99 8.73
C VAL A 11 -42.75 43.69 10.09
N ALA A 12 -41.59 44.24 10.37
CA ALA A 12 -41.20 45.62 10.17
C ALA A 12 -39.86 46.03 10.81
N HIS A 13 -39.04 46.65 10.01
CA HIS A 13 -38.11 47.75 10.23
C HIS A 13 -37.86 48.31 11.65
N ALA A 14 -36.57 48.51 11.94
CA ALA A 14 -36.07 49.77 12.50
C ALA A 14 -34.60 49.99 12.16
N THR A 15 -34.39 51.03 11.41
CA THR A 15 -33.13 51.74 11.19
C THR A 15 -32.69 52.46 12.48
N HIS A 16 -31.39 52.59 12.77
CA HIS A 16 -30.69 53.87 12.94
C HIS A 16 -29.20 53.70 13.26
N GLN A 17 -28.38 54.26 12.38
CA GLN A 17 -27.31 55.23 12.62
C GLN A 17 -26.44 55.05 13.89
N HIS A 18 -25.13 54.76 13.64
CA HIS A 18 -24.03 55.55 14.15
C HIS A 18 -22.71 55.02 13.59
N GLY A 19 -21.97 55.93 13.00
CA GLY A 19 -20.62 55.62 12.66
C GLY A 19 -19.88 56.50 11.69
N LEU A 20 -19.98 57.78 11.78
CA LEU A 20 -19.07 58.73 11.14
C LEU A 20 -18.02 59.16 12.18
N HIS A 21 -16.97 58.41 12.40
CA HIS A 21 -15.77 58.93 13.15
C HIS A 21 -14.51 58.05 13.03
N GLN A 22 -14.25 57.39 11.92
CA GLN A 22 -12.98 56.68 11.73
C GLN A 22 -12.29 56.96 10.37
N LEU A 23 -12.70 57.99 9.63
CA LEU A 23 -12.06 58.32 8.34
C LEU A 23 -11.08 59.50 8.38
N ALA A 24 -10.77 60.07 9.55
CA ALA A 24 -9.94 61.26 9.69
C ALA A 24 -8.51 61.05 10.24
N ARG A 25 -8.06 59.79 10.38
CA ARG A 25 -6.69 59.51 10.90
C ARG A 25 -5.75 58.72 9.97
N ARG A 26 -6.15 58.50 8.72
CA ARG A 26 -5.28 57.79 7.74
C ARG A 26 -4.79 58.64 6.56
N MET A 27 -4.95 59.97 6.61
CA MET A 27 -4.49 60.89 5.52
C MET A 27 -3.31 61.79 5.89
N VAL A 28 -2.62 61.58 6.99
CA VAL A 28 -1.47 62.43 7.39
C VAL A 28 -0.11 61.71 7.31
N PHE A 29 -0.06 60.44 6.92
CA PHE A 29 1.21 59.68 6.78
C PHE A 29 1.66 59.43 5.31
N ALA A 30 0.96 59.98 4.32
CA ALA A 30 1.26 59.78 2.90
C ALA A 30 1.94 60.96 2.18
N LEU A 31 2.29 62.04 2.89
CA LEU A 31 2.92 63.23 2.25
C LEU A 31 4.34 63.58 2.74
N ALA A 32 5.00 62.71 3.46
CA ALA A 32 6.37 62.94 3.95
C ALA A 32 7.45 62.05 3.30
N LEU A 33 7.14 61.30 2.22
CA LEU A 33 8.10 60.41 1.54
C LEU A 33 8.31 60.73 0.05
N LEU A 34 7.99 61.93 -0.39
CA LEU A 34 8.17 62.33 -1.82
C LEU A 34 9.19 63.47 -2.01
N ALA A 35 10.10 63.73 -1.08
CA ALA A 35 11.13 64.77 -1.20
C ALA A 35 12.56 64.28 -0.92
N GLY A 36 12.90 63.05 -1.30
CA GLY A 36 14.22 62.47 -1.05
C GLY A 36 14.81 61.61 -2.19
N ALA A 37 14.28 61.69 -3.40
CA ALA A 37 14.75 60.85 -4.49
C ALA A 37 15.15 61.65 -5.73
N LEU A 38 16.04 62.59 -5.61
CA LEU A 38 16.71 63.20 -6.77
C LEU A 38 18.13 63.62 -6.36
N ALA A 39 19.08 62.70 -6.34
CA ALA A 39 20.51 62.86 -6.58
C ALA A 39 21.26 61.57 -6.22
N LEU A 40 21.33 60.63 -7.17
CA LEU A 40 22.41 59.63 -7.31
C LEU A 40 22.19 58.87 -8.63
N ALA A 41 22.42 59.62 -9.72
CA ALA A 41 22.69 58.97 -11.02
C ALA A 41 24.13 58.49 -10.97
N GLY A 42 24.33 57.26 -10.57
CA GLY A 42 25.61 56.55 -10.52
C GLY A 42 25.44 55.18 -11.11
N THR A 43 25.90 55.01 -12.36
CA THR A 43 26.28 53.75 -13.06
C THR A 43 25.48 52.50 -12.74
N ALA A 44 24.40 52.25 -13.47
CA ALA A 44 23.80 50.94 -13.57
C ALA A 44 24.77 50.01 -14.27
N GLY A 45 25.61 49.33 -13.50
CA GLY A 45 26.28 48.12 -13.92
C GLY A 45 25.17 47.11 -14.23
N ALA A 46 25.07 46.66 -15.47
CA ALA A 46 24.22 45.55 -15.86
C ALA A 46 24.60 44.33 -15.02
N ALA A 47 23.85 44.06 -13.95
CA ALA A 47 23.87 42.77 -13.30
C ALA A 47 23.38 41.78 -14.35
N SER A 48 24.31 41.08 -14.98
CA SER A 48 23.99 39.89 -15.76
C SER A 48 23.30 38.94 -14.78
N HIS A 49 21.99 38.79 -14.91
CA HIS A 49 21.32 37.62 -14.39
C HIS A 49 22.01 36.42 -15.01
N ARG A 50 22.97 35.83 -14.29
CA ARG A 50 23.38 34.46 -14.57
C ARG A 50 22.07 33.65 -14.41
N VAL A 51 21.47 33.28 -15.54
CA VAL A 51 20.49 32.21 -15.56
C VAL A 51 21.23 31.04 -14.90
N ALA A 52 20.84 30.68 -13.70
CA ALA A 52 21.37 29.51 -13.04
C ALA A 52 21.15 28.35 -14.01
N LYS A 53 22.24 27.71 -14.42
CA LYS A 53 22.15 26.54 -15.31
C LYS A 53 21.31 25.54 -14.53
N ALA A 54 20.17 25.11 -15.10
CA ALA A 54 19.32 24.11 -14.49
C ALA A 54 20.21 22.94 -14.03
N ALA A 55 20.01 22.47 -12.81
CA ALA A 55 20.72 21.31 -12.31
C ALA A 55 20.48 20.15 -13.28
N PRO A 56 21.48 19.31 -13.58
CA PRO A 56 21.24 18.13 -14.39
C PRO A 56 20.19 17.26 -13.71
N PRO A 57 19.28 16.64 -14.47
CA PRO A 57 18.28 15.74 -13.89
C PRO A 57 18.97 14.63 -13.08
N PRO A 58 18.35 14.15 -11.98
CA PRO A 58 18.92 13.06 -11.19
C PRO A 58 19.09 11.80 -12.03
N ASP A 59 20.19 11.06 -11.82
CA ASP A 59 20.44 9.80 -12.48
C ASP A 59 19.77 8.64 -11.72
N PHE A 60 18.57 8.27 -12.12
CA PHE A 60 17.84 7.12 -11.57
C PHE A 60 18.23 5.77 -12.23
N GLY A 61 19.20 5.75 -13.15
CA GLY A 61 19.62 4.56 -13.88
C GLY A 61 18.73 4.19 -15.08
N PRO A 62 19.15 3.17 -15.87
CA PRO A 62 18.54 2.89 -17.17
C PRO A 62 17.13 2.27 -17.11
N ASN A 63 16.75 1.70 -15.97
CA ASN A 63 15.45 1.03 -15.80
C ASN A 63 14.35 1.97 -15.29
N VAL A 64 14.67 3.24 -15.01
CA VAL A 64 13.68 4.29 -14.83
C VAL A 64 13.43 4.95 -16.18
N LYS A 65 12.22 4.82 -16.70
CA LYS A 65 11.78 5.42 -17.96
C LYS A 65 10.93 6.65 -17.63
N ILE A 66 11.40 7.83 -18.03
CA ILE A 66 10.69 9.08 -17.79
C ILE A 66 10.07 9.54 -19.10
N PHE A 67 8.75 9.68 -19.09
CA PHE A 67 7.98 10.16 -20.25
C PHE A 67 7.68 11.65 -20.09
N ASP A 68 7.80 12.36 -21.19
CA ASP A 68 7.53 13.77 -21.31
C ASP A 68 6.34 13.96 -22.25
N PRO A 69 5.37 14.87 -21.96
CA PRO A 69 4.17 15.04 -22.77
C PRO A 69 4.44 15.52 -24.22
N SER A 70 5.65 15.92 -24.54
CA SER A 70 6.07 16.21 -25.93
C SER A 70 6.37 14.96 -26.77
N MET A 71 6.49 13.77 -26.14
CA MET A 71 6.69 12.51 -26.84
C MET A 71 5.39 12.06 -27.51
N SER A 72 5.48 11.49 -28.71
CA SER A 72 4.30 10.93 -29.37
C SER A 72 3.82 9.65 -28.67
N THR A 73 2.52 9.34 -28.77
CA THR A 73 1.94 8.08 -28.25
C THR A 73 2.73 6.86 -28.74
N SER A 74 3.14 6.84 -30.02
CA SER A 74 3.91 5.72 -30.58
C SER A 74 5.31 5.57 -29.98
N GLN A 75 5.98 6.68 -29.62
CA GLN A 75 7.29 6.62 -28.94
C GLN A 75 7.16 6.06 -27.52
N ILE A 76 6.15 6.52 -26.79
CA ILE A 76 5.88 6.02 -25.43
C ILE A 76 5.50 4.55 -25.50
N LYS A 77 4.56 4.20 -26.39
CA LYS A 77 4.06 2.84 -26.56
C LYS A 77 5.19 1.84 -26.89
N ALA A 78 6.15 2.22 -27.73
CA ALA A 78 7.28 1.36 -28.02
C ALA A 78 8.09 0.99 -26.78
N VAL A 79 8.23 1.91 -25.81
CA VAL A 79 8.96 1.66 -24.56
C VAL A 79 8.12 0.82 -23.57
N VAL A 80 6.85 1.18 -23.36
CA VAL A 80 6.00 0.46 -22.40
C VAL A 80 5.67 -0.95 -22.88
N ASP A 81 5.48 -1.16 -24.20
CA ASP A 81 5.27 -2.49 -24.78
C ASP A 81 6.53 -3.38 -24.68
N ASP A 82 7.74 -2.80 -24.86
CA ASP A 82 9.00 -3.53 -24.66
C ASP A 82 9.18 -3.96 -23.21
N VAL A 83 8.87 -3.10 -22.25
CA VAL A 83 8.87 -3.45 -20.81
C VAL A 83 7.81 -4.51 -20.51
N ALA A 84 6.59 -4.36 -21.02
CA ALA A 84 5.53 -5.35 -20.83
C ALA A 84 5.92 -6.73 -21.38
N ALA A 85 6.51 -6.79 -22.59
CA ALA A 85 6.97 -8.04 -23.20
C ALA A 85 8.03 -8.76 -22.34
N GLN A 86 8.84 -8.02 -21.58
CA GLN A 86 9.81 -8.59 -20.66
C GLN A 86 9.19 -9.02 -19.34
N GLN A 87 8.18 -8.30 -18.85
CA GLN A 87 7.73 -8.38 -17.46
C GLN A 87 6.41 -9.13 -17.24
N VAL A 88 5.54 -9.26 -18.24
CA VAL A 88 4.21 -9.90 -18.05
C VAL A 88 4.33 -11.34 -17.54
N SER A 89 5.35 -12.09 -17.93
CA SER A 89 5.59 -13.48 -17.49
C SER A 89 6.84 -13.63 -16.60
N ASN A 90 7.39 -12.53 -16.05
CA ASN A 90 8.68 -12.51 -15.36
C ASN A 90 8.54 -12.64 -13.84
N GLN A 91 7.75 -13.62 -13.35
CA GLN A 91 7.38 -13.73 -11.93
C GLN A 91 8.58 -13.77 -10.97
N PHE A 92 9.68 -14.44 -11.32
CA PHE A 92 10.87 -14.57 -10.48
C PHE A 92 12.15 -14.02 -11.11
N GLY A 93 12.03 -13.22 -12.15
CA GLY A 93 13.19 -12.60 -12.79
C GLY A 93 13.78 -11.44 -12.00
N THR A 94 14.94 -10.98 -12.47
CA THR A 94 15.72 -9.93 -11.80
C THR A 94 15.44 -8.52 -12.35
N GLN A 95 14.77 -8.40 -13.49
CA GLN A 95 14.45 -7.12 -14.11
C GLN A 95 13.38 -6.38 -13.31
N ARG A 96 13.56 -5.07 -13.17
CA ARG A 96 12.63 -4.16 -12.50
C ARG A 96 12.60 -2.84 -13.25
N TYR A 97 11.42 -2.22 -13.34
CA TYR A 97 11.24 -0.98 -14.08
C TYR A 97 10.36 0.00 -13.32
N ALA A 98 10.66 1.30 -13.48
CA ALA A 98 9.75 2.39 -13.11
C ALA A 98 9.40 3.19 -14.38
N LEU A 99 8.12 3.35 -14.66
CA LEU A 99 7.55 4.08 -15.79
C LEU A 99 6.95 5.38 -15.24
N LEU A 100 7.67 6.48 -15.35
CA LEU A 100 7.36 7.73 -14.69
C LEU A 100 6.89 8.78 -15.72
N PHE A 101 5.71 9.35 -15.48
CA PHE A 101 5.08 10.31 -16.37
C PHE A 101 5.14 11.72 -15.77
N LYS A 102 5.82 12.66 -16.45
CA LYS A 102 5.83 14.08 -16.06
C LYS A 102 4.43 14.69 -16.17
N PRO A 103 4.15 15.80 -15.46
CA PRO A 103 2.89 16.52 -15.61
C PRO A 103 2.54 16.80 -17.07
N GLY A 104 1.31 16.45 -17.47
CA GLY A 104 0.78 16.60 -18.81
C GLY A 104 -0.19 15.50 -19.22
N THR A 105 -0.62 15.54 -20.48
CA THR A 105 -1.59 14.60 -21.05
C THR A 105 -0.92 13.71 -22.07
N TYR A 106 -1.18 12.42 -21.99
CA TYR A 106 -0.60 11.35 -22.82
C TYR A 106 -1.70 10.60 -23.56
N GLY A 107 -1.48 10.38 -24.86
CA GLY A 107 -2.52 9.83 -25.72
C GLY A 107 -3.68 10.81 -25.96
N THR A 108 -4.63 10.39 -26.76
CA THR A 108 -5.90 11.07 -27.02
C THR A 108 -7.00 10.02 -27.19
N PRO A 109 -8.30 10.36 -27.12
CA PRO A 109 -9.35 9.40 -27.43
C PRO A 109 -9.26 8.78 -28.84
N ALA A 110 -8.65 9.51 -29.81
CA ALA A 110 -8.45 9.03 -31.17
C ALA A 110 -7.13 8.25 -31.37
N ASP A 111 -6.13 8.44 -30.50
CA ASP A 111 -4.84 7.73 -30.48
C ASP A 111 -4.49 7.40 -29.03
N PRO A 112 -5.19 6.42 -28.43
CA PRO A 112 -5.09 6.13 -26.99
C PRO A 112 -3.78 5.43 -26.64
N LEU A 113 -3.27 5.74 -25.43
CA LEU A 113 -2.12 5.07 -24.84
C LEU A 113 -2.59 3.91 -23.97
N ASN A 114 -2.76 2.73 -24.57
CA ASN A 114 -3.09 1.50 -23.87
C ASN A 114 -1.86 0.61 -23.75
N PHE A 115 -1.54 0.13 -22.55
CA PHE A 115 -0.41 -0.77 -22.32
C PHE A 115 -0.60 -1.69 -21.12
N GLN A 116 0.12 -2.81 -21.11
CA GLN A 116 0.11 -3.77 -20.00
C GLN A 116 1.22 -3.48 -19.01
N VAL A 117 0.96 -3.82 -17.73
CA VAL A 117 1.92 -3.77 -16.63
C VAL A 117 2.22 -5.20 -16.17
N GLY A 118 3.50 -5.56 -16.21
CA GLY A 118 3.99 -6.85 -15.74
C GLY A 118 4.59 -6.80 -14.34
N TYR A 119 5.23 -7.90 -13.94
CA TYR A 119 5.93 -8.00 -12.65
C TYR A 119 6.98 -6.91 -12.48
N TYR A 120 7.17 -6.44 -11.25
CA TYR A 120 8.20 -5.47 -10.86
C TYR A 120 8.20 -4.21 -11.72
N THR A 121 7.02 -3.80 -12.14
CA THR A 121 6.82 -2.56 -12.89
C THR A 121 5.96 -1.60 -12.07
N ASP A 122 6.50 -0.43 -11.78
CA ASP A 122 5.84 0.66 -11.09
C ASP A 122 5.49 1.75 -12.10
N VAL A 123 4.21 2.12 -12.21
CA VAL A 123 3.72 3.19 -13.08
C VAL A 123 3.31 4.36 -12.21
N ALA A 124 3.95 5.53 -12.40
CA ALA A 124 3.65 6.67 -11.55
C ALA A 124 3.63 8.01 -12.29
N GLY A 125 2.69 8.87 -11.90
CA GLY A 125 2.69 10.29 -12.26
C GLY A 125 3.62 11.08 -11.36
N LEU A 126 4.39 12.00 -11.95
CA LEU A 126 5.32 12.89 -11.26
C LEU A 126 4.69 14.27 -10.91
N GLY A 127 3.37 14.35 -10.93
CA GLY A 127 2.63 15.55 -10.51
C GLY A 127 2.49 15.66 -8.99
N SER A 128 2.05 16.79 -8.52
CA SER A 128 1.69 17.04 -7.10
C SER A 128 0.31 16.43 -6.76
N SER A 129 -0.51 16.24 -7.79
CA SER A 129 -1.86 15.66 -7.70
C SER A 129 -2.09 14.68 -8.85
N PRO A 130 -2.96 13.67 -8.68
CA PRO A 130 -3.34 12.76 -9.76
C PRO A 130 -3.80 13.45 -11.05
N GLY A 131 -4.48 14.60 -10.93
CA GLY A 131 -4.95 15.38 -12.09
C GLY A 131 -3.84 16.07 -12.90
N ASP A 132 -2.60 16.10 -12.41
CA ASP A 132 -1.48 16.70 -13.13
C ASP A 132 -0.98 15.81 -14.27
N VAL A 133 -1.26 14.51 -14.21
CA VAL A 133 -0.85 13.51 -15.23
C VAL A 133 -2.09 12.78 -15.72
N THR A 134 -2.44 12.93 -16.98
CA THR A 134 -3.61 12.25 -17.58
C THR A 134 -3.18 11.30 -18.69
N ILE A 135 -3.57 10.04 -18.59
CA ILE A 135 -3.44 9.03 -19.64
C ILE A 135 -4.81 8.84 -20.29
N ASN A 136 -4.97 9.29 -21.54
CA ASN A 136 -6.13 8.90 -22.36
C ASN A 136 -5.86 7.50 -22.91
N GLY A 137 -6.41 6.48 -22.26
CA GLY A 137 -6.13 5.10 -22.58
C GLY A 137 -6.41 4.17 -21.41
N THR A 138 -5.53 3.18 -21.18
CA THR A 138 -5.61 2.23 -20.06
C THR A 138 -4.24 1.74 -19.62
N VAL A 139 -4.13 1.37 -18.34
CA VAL A 139 -2.94 0.79 -17.70
C VAL A 139 -3.32 -0.60 -17.19
N ASP A 140 -3.16 -1.62 -18.00
CA ASP A 140 -3.87 -2.89 -17.82
C ASP A 140 -3.02 -4.00 -17.21
N VAL A 141 -3.68 -4.82 -16.40
CA VAL A 141 -3.23 -6.17 -16.04
C VAL A 141 -4.31 -7.18 -16.42
N TYR A 142 -3.95 -8.15 -17.25
CA TYR A 142 -4.82 -9.26 -17.64
C TYR A 142 -4.42 -10.55 -16.95
N ASN A 143 -5.33 -11.54 -16.96
CA ASN A 143 -5.01 -12.88 -16.46
C ASN A 143 -3.78 -13.48 -17.13
N GLN A 144 -3.05 -14.29 -16.37
CA GLN A 144 -2.08 -15.23 -16.92
C GLN A 144 -2.82 -16.49 -17.37
N CYS A 145 -2.49 -17.02 -18.55
CA CYS A 145 -3.11 -18.23 -19.09
C CYS A 145 -2.14 -19.41 -19.09
N PHE A 146 -2.52 -20.47 -18.42
CA PHE A 146 -1.80 -21.75 -18.31
C PHE A 146 -2.58 -22.87 -19.00
N SER A 147 -2.07 -24.09 -18.97
CA SER A 147 -2.71 -25.24 -19.62
C SER A 147 -4.06 -25.63 -19.00
N ASP A 148 -4.30 -25.27 -17.75
CA ASP A 148 -5.50 -25.56 -16.95
C ASP A 148 -6.47 -24.36 -16.84
N GLY A 149 -6.15 -23.24 -17.44
CA GLY A 149 -7.01 -22.05 -17.46
C GLY A 149 -6.27 -20.75 -17.25
N CYS A 150 -7.04 -19.65 -17.21
CA CYS A 150 -6.51 -18.31 -17.06
C CYS A 150 -6.90 -17.75 -15.68
N THR A 151 -5.95 -17.09 -14.99
CA THR A 151 -6.12 -16.62 -13.62
C THR A 151 -5.28 -15.38 -13.34
N ALA A 152 -5.68 -14.58 -12.36
CA ALA A 152 -4.90 -13.50 -11.80
C ALA A 152 -4.18 -13.89 -10.49
N LEU A 153 -4.32 -15.12 -10.01
CA LEU A 153 -3.73 -15.62 -8.74
C LEU A 153 -2.22 -15.45 -8.63
N VAL A 154 -1.52 -15.28 -9.74
CA VAL A 154 -0.06 -15.05 -9.78
C VAL A 154 0.32 -13.62 -10.18
N ASN A 155 -0.62 -12.71 -10.33
CA ASN A 155 -0.37 -11.33 -10.77
C ASN A 155 0.05 -10.42 -9.61
N PHE A 156 1.27 -10.59 -9.11
CA PHE A 156 1.87 -9.89 -7.98
C PHE A 156 2.85 -8.78 -8.40
N TRP A 157 3.35 -8.02 -7.46
CA TRP A 157 4.51 -7.12 -7.52
C TRP A 157 4.49 -6.14 -8.68
N ARG A 158 3.47 -5.31 -8.74
CA ARG A 158 3.31 -4.19 -9.67
C ARG A 158 2.51 -3.08 -9.01
N SER A 159 2.56 -1.87 -9.55
CA SER A 159 1.78 -0.76 -8.97
C SER A 159 1.43 0.29 -10.00
N VAL A 160 0.37 1.05 -9.71
CA VAL A 160 0.01 2.27 -10.42
C VAL A 160 -0.31 3.36 -9.41
N SER A 161 0.23 4.57 -9.62
CA SER A 161 0.07 5.63 -8.64
C SER A 161 0.09 7.05 -9.23
N ASN A 162 -0.58 7.96 -8.53
CA ASN A 162 -0.53 9.41 -8.70
C ASN A 162 -0.78 9.90 -10.14
N LEU A 163 -1.83 9.39 -10.80
CA LEU A 163 -2.23 9.77 -12.16
C LEU A 163 -3.73 9.59 -12.41
N THR A 164 -4.22 10.20 -13.47
CA THR A 164 -5.58 10.02 -13.98
C THR A 164 -5.57 9.14 -15.22
N ILE A 165 -6.50 8.19 -15.30
CA ILE A 165 -6.77 7.33 -16.45
C ILE A 165 -8.13 7.70 -17.02
N ASP A 166 -8.16 8.42 -18.14
CA ASP A 166 -9.37 8.64 -18.94
C ASP A 166 -9.51 7.46 -19.89
N VAL A 167 -10.38 6.51 -19.53
CA VAL A 167 -10.53 5.22 -20.23
C VAL A 167 -10.94 5.44 -21.70
N ALA A 168 -10.13 4.95 -22.63
CA ALA A 168 -10.36 5.14 -24.07
C ALA A 168 -9.83 3.98 -24.94
N GLY A 169 -10.40 3.84 -26.12
CA GLY A 169 -9.83 3.07 -27.22
C GLY A 169 -10.06 1.58 -27.24
N LYS A 170 -10.99 1.05 -26.43
CA LYS A 170 -11.28 -0.40 -26.35
C LYS A 170 -12.76 -0.75 -26.54
N GLU A 171 -13.57 0.14 -27.06
CA GLU A 171 -15.04 0.07 -27.07
C GLU A 171 -15.63 -1.20 -27.74
N ASN A 172 -14.90 -1.85 -28.63
CA ASN A 172 -15.35 -3.03 -29.38
C ASN A 172 -14.64 -4.33 -28.97
N SER A 173 -13.93 -4.35 -27.84
CA SER A 173 -13.25 -5.54 -27.31
C SER A 173 -13.96 -6.05 -26.07
N CYS A 174 -13.71 -7.33 -25.69
CA CYS A 174 -14.15 -7.81 -24.38
C CYS A 174 -13.51 -6.99 -23.26
N GLN A 175 -12.24 -6.63 -23.42
CA GLN A 175 -11.45 -5.81 -22.49
C GLN A 175 -11.67 -4.32 -22.78
N PHE A 176 -12.89 -3.82 -22.62
CA PHE A 176 -13.30 -2.47 -23.04
C PHE A 176 -13.03 -1.35 -22.03
N GLY A 177 -12.38 -1.66 -20.89
CA GLY A 177 -12.15 -0.70 -19.81
C GLY A 177 -10.75 -0.79 -19.25
N GLU A 178 -10.55 -0.19 -18.10
CA GLU A 178 -9.37 -0.35 -17.25
C GLU A 178 -9.44 -1.72 -16.55
N PHE A 179 -8.44 -2.56 -16.75
CA PHE A 179 -8.37 -3.91 -16.22
C PHE A 179 -7.21 -4.04 -15.25
N TRP A 180 -7.50 -4.14 -13.97
CA TRP A 180 -6.50 -4.37 -12.92
C TRP A 180 -6.71 -5.76 -12.30
N ALA A 181 -6.52 -6.81 -13.13
CA ALA A 181 -6.68 -8.21 -12.70
C ALA A 181 -5.42 -8.67 -11.96
N THR A 182 -5.33 -8.31 -10.68
CA THR A 182 -4.16 -8.56 -9.82
C THR A 182 -4.54 -9.34 -8.57
N SER A 183 -3.52 -9.83 -7.89
CA SER A 183 -3.57 -10.36 -6.53
C SER A 183 -2.71 -9.52 -5.59
N GLN A 184 -2.22 -10.05 -4.48
CA GLN A 184 -1.46 -9.32 -3.46
C GLN A 184 -0.27 -8.55 -4.04
N ALA A 185 0.21 -7.55 -3.31
CA ALA A 185 1.36 -6.73 -3.68
C ALA A 185 1.21 -6.03 -5.05
N ALA A 186 0.01 -5.58 -5.35
CA ALA A 186 -0.29 -4.84 -6.57
C ALA A 186 -1.18 -3.62 -6.28
N PRO A 187 -0.71 -2.67 -5.46
CA PRO A 187 -1.51 -1.53 -5.02
C PRO A 187 -1.81 -0.54 -6.14
N MET A 188 -3.00 0.05 -6.04
CA MET A 188 -3.39 1.24 -6.77
C MET A 188 -3.55 2.39 -5.76
N ARG A 189 -2.75 3.45 -5.89
CA ARG A 189 -2.73 4.56 -4.94
C ARG A 189 -2.82 5.91 -5.62
N ARG A 190 -3.71 6.79 -5.14
CA ARG A 190 -3.84 8.14 -5.69
C ARG A 190 -4.09 8.11 -7.21
N VAL A 191 -5.02 7.27 -7.63
CA VAL A 191 -5.39 7.13 -9.05
C VAL A 191 -6.82 7.58 -9.25
N HIS A 192 -7.07 8.41 -10.27
CA HIS A 192 -8.40 8.70 -10.73
C HIS A 192 -8.67 7.87 -12.00
N VAL A 193 -9.57 6.90 -11.93
CA VAL A 193 -10.05 6.17 -13.10
C VAL A 193 -11.40 6.74 -13.52
N ASN A 194 -11.42 7.40 -14.67
CA ASN A 194 -12.64 7.94 -15.27
C ASN A 194 -13.14 7.02 -16.38
N GLY A 195 -14.13 6.20 -16.06
CA GLY A 195 -14.73 5.22 -16.98
C GLY A 195 -14.89 3.84 -16.36
N TYR A 196 -15.12 2.84 -17.20
CA TYR A 196 -15.31 1.46 -16.75
C TYR A 196 -14.02 0.87 -16.18
N ALA A 197 -14.09 0.35 -14.97
CA ALA A 197 -12.99 -0.31 -14.28
C ALA A 197 -13.40 -1.69 -13.77
N THR A 198 -12.51 -2.67 -13.92
CA THR A 198 -12.69 -4.01 -13.36
C THR A 198 -11.41 -4.52 -12.72
N LEU A 199 -11.56 -5.17 -11.58
CA LEU A 199 -10.46 -5.80 -10.84
C LEU A 199 -10.25 -7.26 -11.27
N MET A 200 -10.92 -7.67 -12.33
CA MET A 200 -10.89 -9.03 -12.89
C MET A 200 -10.87 -8.98 -14.41
N ASP A 201 -10.21 -9.95 -15.04
CA ASP A 201 -10.28 -10.18 -16.48
C ASP A 201 -11.27 -11.32 -16.78
N TYR A 202 -12.56 -10.96 -16.97
CA TYR A 202 -13.61 -11.91 -17.32
C TYR A 202 -13.58 -12.36 -18.78
N CYS A 203 -12.66 -11.82 -19.59
CA CYS A 203 -12.49 -12.23 -20.99
C CYS A 203 -11.79 -13.58 -21.11
N SER A 204 -11.08 -13.99 -20.07
CA SER A 204 -10.40 -15.29 -19.96
C SER A 204 -10.74 -15.95 -18.62
N GLN A 205 -10.95 -17.28 -18.64
CA GLN A 205 -11.54 -18.02 -17.52
C GLN A 205 -10.62 -19.14 -17.02
N PRO A 206 -10.70 -19.51 -15.70
CA PRO A 206 -11.75 -19.21 -14.71
C PRO A 206 -11.67 -17.83 -14.02
N SER A 207 -10.60 -17.04 -14.18
CA SER A 207 -10.55 -15.66 -13.71
C SER A 207 -10.55 -15.49 -12.18
N TYR A 208 -9.78 -16.33 -11.45
CA TYR A 208 -9.61 -16.20 -10.00
C TYR A 208 -8.51 -15.20 -9.63
N ALA A 209 -8.68 -14.53 -8.46
CA ALA A 209 -7.67 -13.67 -7.84
C ALA A 209 -7.80 -13.71 -6.32
N SER A 210 -6.70 -13.52 -5.60
CA SER A 210 -6.66 -13.71 -4.15
C SER A 210 -6.89 -12.46 -3.32
N GLY A 211 -6.77 -11.26 -3.87
CA GLY A 211 -7.04 -10.05 -3.12
C GLY A 211 -6.26 -8.85 -3.66
N GLY A 212 -6.50 -7.67 -3.09
CA GLY A 212 -5.80 -6.48 -3.54
C GLY A 212 -6.07 -5.27 -2.67
N PHE A 213 -5.51 -4.14 -3.09
CA PHE A 213 -5.45 -2.92 -2.31
C PHE A 213 -5.64 -1.68 -3.18
N ILE A 214 -6.58 -0.81 -2.78
CA ILE A 214 -6.78 0.52 -3.37
C ILE A 214 -6.79 1.55 -2.24
N ALA A 215 -6.05 2.65 -2.42
CA ALA A 215 -6.01 3.74 -1.45
C ALA A 215 -5.99 5.13 -2.11
N ASP A 216 -6.61 6.11 -1.45
CA ASP A 216 -6.59 7.52 -1.85
C ASP A 216 -6.94 7.73 -3.34
N SER A 217 -7.91 6.95 -3.86
CA SER A 217 -8.23 6.88 -5.28
C SER A 217 -9.68 7.21 -5.58
N GLU A 218 -9.96 7.68 -6.79
CA GLU A 218 -11.30 8.01 -7.27
C GLU A 218 -11.66 7.14 -8.47
N PHE A 219 -12.86 6.57 -8.45
CA PHE A 219 -13.43 5.84 -9.57
C PHE A 219 -14.74 6.48 -9.97
N SER A 220 -14.77 7.14 -11.12
CA SER A 220 -15.90 7.92 -11.60
C SER A 220 -16.38 7.47 -12.98
N GLY A 221 -17.65 7.80 -13.29
CA GLY A 221 -18.26 7.50 -14.58
C GLY A 221 -18.75 6.06 -14.75
N SER A 222 -18.43 5.16 -13.82
CA SER A 222 -18.90 3.77 -13.82
C SER A 222 -18.76 3.10 -12.44
N THR A 223 -19.48 2.01 -12.26
CA THR A 223 -19.32 1.13 -11.08
C THR A 223 -18.07 0.26 -11.24
N VAL A 224 -17.25 0.14 -10.21
CA VAL A 224 -16.12 -0.79 -10.17
C VAL A 224 -16.65 -2.23 -10.11
N VAL A 225 -16.16 -3.09 -11.00
CA VAL A 225 -16.55 -4.49 -11.07
C VAL A 225 -15.49 -5.37 -10.42
N ASN A 226 -15.89 -6.12 -9.39
CA ASN A 226 -15.02 -7.01 -8.64
C ASN A 226 -15.72 -8.37 -8.40
N GLY A 227 -15.50 -9.36 -9.23
CA GLY A 227 -16.28 -10.59 -9.18
C GLY A 227 -15.62 -11.78 -8.51
N SER A 228 -14.34 -11.96 -8.66
CA SER A 228 -13.62 -13.17 -8.21
C SER A 228 -12.46 -12.89 -7.24
N GLN A 229 -12.32 -11.66 -6.78
CA GLN A 229 -11.37 -11.31 -5.73
C GLN A 229 -11.83 -11.89 -4.39
N GLN A 230 -10.97 -12.67 -3.75
CA GLN A 230 -11.28 -13.35 -2.48
C GLN A 230 -11.56 -12.35 -1.37
N GLN A 231 -10.63 -11.44 -1.14
CA GLN A 231 -10.77 -10.28 -0.26
C GLN A 231 -10.17 -9.06 -0.96
N TYR A 232 -10.67 -7.88 -0.63
CA TYR A 232 -10.15 -6.64 -1.21
C TYR A 232 -10.29 -5.50 -0.20
N LEU A 233 -9.28 -4.65 -0.11
CA LEU A 233 -9.35 -3.43 0.69
C LEU A 233 -9.41 -2.20 -0.21
N VAL A 234 -10.38 -1.33 0.07
CA VAL A 234 -10.43 0.04 -0.42
C VAL A 234 -10.44 0.98 0.78
N ARG A 235 -9.52 1.93 0.84
CA ARG A 235 -9.48 2.93 1.91
C ARG A 235 -9.34 4.35 1.38
N ASN A 236 -9.90 5.32 2.11
CA ASN A 236 -9.76 6.77 1.82
C ASN A 236 -9.99 7.11 0.34
N SER A 237 -11.06 6.58 -0.25
CA SER A 237 -11.32 6.67 -1.68
C SER A 237 -12.73 7.16 -1.96
N ASP A 238 -13.03 7.46 -3.24
CA ASP A 238 -14.35 7.86 -3.71
C ASP A 238 -14.79 6.95 -4.87
N LEU A 239 -15.97 6.35 -4.78
CA LEU A 239 -16.50 5.38 -5.74
C LEU A 239 -17.89 5.79 -6.21
N ASP A 240 -18.13 5.83 -7.53
CA ASP A 240 -19.50 5.92 -8.09
C ASP A 240 -20.32 4.64 -7.83
N GLY A 241 -19.66 3.57 -7.42
CA GLY A 241 -20.29 2.33 -7.00
C GLY A 241 -19.34 1.14 -7.04
N TRP A 242 -19.76 0.05 -6.42
CA TRP A 242 -19.04 -1.22 -6.36
C TRP A 242 -20.00 -2.36 -6.58
N THR A 243 -19.61 -3.35 -7.35
CA THR A 243 -20.44 -4.52 -7.61
C THR A 243 -19.65 -5.80 -7.46
N ASN A 244 -20.35 -6.83 -7.03
CA ASN A 244 -19.83 -8.14 -6.74
C ASN A 244 -18.86 -8.18 -5.55
N GLY A 245 -18.30 -9.31 -5.29
CA GLY A 245 -17.36 -9.64 -4.24
C GLY A 245 -17.50 -11.10 -3.86
N VAL A 246 -16.37 -11.71 -3.56
CA VAL A 246 -16.35 -13.07 -3.03
C VAL A 246 -16.00 -12.94 -1.56
N TRP A 247 -16.09 -13.59 -0.71
CA TRP A 247 -15.88 -13.81 0.71
C TRP A 247 -15.83 -12.55 1.61
N ASN A 248 -15.01 -11.52 1.33
CA ASN A 248 -15.12 -10.23 2.04
C ASN A 248 -14.46 -9.08 1.29
N GLN A 249 -15.19 -7.98 1.13
CA GLN A 249 -14.70 -6.71 0.57
C GLN A 249 -14.76 -5.65 1.67
N VAL A 250 -13.62 -5.06 2.00
CA VAL A 250 -13.46 -4.16 3.13
C VAL A 250 -13.30 -2.72 2.65
N PHE A 251 -14.07 -1.83 3.24
CA PHE A 251 -14.06 -0.39 2.93
C PHE A 251 -13.81 0.41 4.20
N ALA A 252 -12.81 1.29 4.20
CA ALA A 252 -12.50 2.15 5.34
C ALA A 252 -12.41 3.62 4.91
N GLY A 253 -13.37 4.43 5.37
CA GLY A 253 -13.43 5.85 5.01
C GLY A 253 -13.63 6.08 3.50
N VAL A 254 -14.50 5.30 2.86
CA VAL A 254 -14.73 5.37 1.41
C VAL A 254 -16.08 6.01 1.13
N VAL A 255 -16.08 7.10 0.36
CA VAL A 255 -17.31 7.72 -0.17
C VAL A 255 -17.90 6.80 -1.25
N GLY A 256 -19.21 6.58 -1.24
CA GLY A 256 -19.87 5.69 -2.19
C GLY A 256 -19.67 4.19 -1.95
N ALA A 257 -19.05 3.80 -0.84
CA ALA A 257 -18.92 2.39 -0.45
C ALA A 257 -20.28 1.70 -0.28
N PRO A 258 -20.38 0.39 -0.55
CA PRO A 258 -21.54 -0.39 -0.15
C PRO A 258 -21.78 -0.32 1.37
N ALA A 259 -23.03 -0.43 1.78
CA ALA A 259 -23.37 -0.48 3.21
C ALA A 259 -22.81 -1.76 3.86
N GLN A 260 -22.48 -1.67 5.16
CA GLN A 260 -22.13 -2.84 5.98
C GLN A 260 -23.19 -3.93 5.83
N SER A 261 -22.77 -5.16 5.50
CA SER A 261 -23.70 -6.25 5.24
C SER A 261 -23.11 -7.66 5.43
N PHE A 262 -21.82 -7.78 5.73
CA PHE A 262 -21.15 -9.09 5.94
C PHE A 262 -22.02 -10.02 6.82
N PRO A 263 -22.16 -11.31 6.49
CA PRO A 263 -21.48 -12.02 5.40
C PRO A 263 -22.22 -12.01 4.06
N SER A 264 -23.45 -11.47 3.96
CA SER A 264 -24.20 -11.51 2.70
C SER A 264 -25.07 -10.25 2.49
N PRO A 265 -24.72 -9.41 1.51
CA PRO A 265 -23.49 -9.36 0.71
C PRO A 265 -22.22 -9.27 1.55
N PRO A 266 -21.04 -9.71 1.02
CA PRO A 266 -19.81 -9.83 1.81
C PRO A 266 -19.07 -8.49 1.92
N TYR A 267 -19.68 -7.49 2.52
CA TYR A 267 -19.13 -6.14 2.65
C TYR A 267 -18.92 -5.76 4.11
N THR A 268 -17.67 -5.46 4.47
CA THR A 268 -17.26 -4.86 5.75
C THR A 268 -16.98 -3.38 5.52
N THR A 269 -17.74 -2.49 6.16
CA THR A 269 -17.64 -1.05 5.88
C THR A 269 -17.49 -0.23 7.16
N LEU A 270 -16.36 0.46 7.29
CA LEU A 270 -16.06 1.42 8.34
C LEU A 270 -16.34 2.84 7.83
N ALA A 271 -17.03 3.64 8.63
CA ALA A 271 -17.43 5.00 8.27
C ALA A 271 -16.23 5.94 8.03
N SER A 272 -15.12 5.71 8.71
CA SER A 272 -13.85 6.42 8.55
C SER A 272 -12.68 5.43 8.64
N ASN A 273 -11.53 5.81 8.09
CA ASN A 273 -10.28 5.12 8.37
C ASN A 273 -9.66 5.77 9.62
N PRO A 274 -9.44 5.02 10.70
CA PRO A 274 -9.01 5.60 11.98
C PRO A 274 -7.71 6.37 11.90
N GLU A 275 -6.74 5.83 11.19
CA GLU A 275 -5.43 6.45 11.00
C GLU A 275 -4.81 5.96 9.69
N SER A 276 -4.23 6.88 8.93
CA SER A 276 -3.48 6.58 7.71
C SER A 276 -2.43 7.64 7.44
N ARG A 277 -1.43 7.28 6.69
CA ARG A 277 -0.47 8.18 6.04
C ARG A 277 -0.32 7.68 4.62
N GLU A 278 -0.33 8.59 3.64
CA GLU A 278 -0.15 8.15 2.27
C GLU A 278 1.33 7.94 1.95
N LYS A 279 1.62 6.99 1.05
CA LYS A 279 2.96 6.67 0.58
C LYS A 279 3.68 7.92 0.04
N PRO A 280 4.93 8.19 0.43
CA PRO A 280 5.75 9.22 -0.20
C PRO A 280 5.90 8.98 -1.71
N PHE A 281 5.90 10.05 -2.50
CA PHE A 281 5.97 9.94 -3.95
C PHE A 281 6.88 11.00 -4.58
N LEU A 282 7.50 10.63 -5.71
CA LEU A 282 8.39 11.52 -6.45
C LEU A 282 7.56 12.54 -7.24
N THR A 283 8.01 13.79 -7.25
CA THR A 283 7.41 14.90 -8.02
C THR A 283 8.45 15.64 -8.84
N VAL A 284 8.01 16.30 -9.91
CA VAL A 284 8.84 17.21 -10.70
C VAL A 284 8.07 18.48 -11.02
N ASP A 285 8.71 19.64 -10.88
CA ASP A 285 8.13 20.92 -11.24
C ASP A 285 8.37 21.31 -12.71
N GLY A 286 7.83 22.45 -13.13
CA GLY A 286 7.98 22.98 -14.49
C GLY A 286 9.41 23.35 -14.89
N ASP A 287 10.31 23.51 -13.93
CA ASP A 287 11.73 23.81 -14.12
C ASP A 287 12.62 22.55 -14.05
N ASN A 288 12.00 21.35 -13.97
CA ASN A 288 12.62 20.04 -13.80
C ASN A 288 13.38 19.85 -12.47
N HIS A 289 12.96 20.51 -11.39
CA HIS A 289 13.43 20.19 -10.05
C HIS A 289 12.62 19.02 -9.50
N TYR A 290 13.31 17.97 -9.10
CA TYR A 290 12.72 16.80 -8.49
C TYR A 290 12.67 16.95 -6.97
N SER A 291 11.59 16.43 -6.38
CA SER A 291 11.40 16.34 -4.93
C SER A 291 10.64 15.05 -4.59
N VAL A 292 10.76 14.61 -3.36
CA VAL A 292 9.86 13.60 -2.79
C VAL A 292 8.86 14.30 -1.90
N PHE A 293 7.57 14.17 -2.21
CA PHE A 293 6.50 14.65 -1.36
C PHE A 293 6.20 13.60 -0.29
N VAL A 294 6.14 14.02 0.97
CA VAL A 294 5.84 13.18 2.14
C VAL A 294 4.53 13.68 2.73
N PRO A 295 3.43 12.92 2.59
CA PRO A 295 2.14 13.28 3.16
C PRO A 295 2.15 13.26 4.69
N ASP A 296 1.31 14.09 5.30
CA ASP A 296 1.07 14.09 6.74
C ASP A 296 0.13 12.95 7.14
N ALA A 297 0.23 12.48 8.38
CA ALA A 297 -0.72 11.53 8.96
C ALA A 297 -2.14 12.11 9.00
N GLN A 298 -3.14 11.28 8.75
CA GLN A 298 -4.55 11.61 8.74
C GLN A 298 -5.28 10.74 9.79
N PHE A 299 -6.25 11.33 10.48
CA PHE A 299 -7.06 10.64 11.49
C PHE A 299 -8.53 10.74 11.11
N ASP A 300 -9.27 9.65 11.32
CA ASP A 300 -10.68 9.53 10.95
C ASP A 300 -11.00 9.97 9.52
N GLY A 301 -10.09 9.64 8.60
CA GLY A 301 -10.12 10.07 7.20
C GLY A 301 -11.31 9.49 6.42
N VAL A 302 -11.92 10.31 5.55
CA VAL A 302 -13.00 9.92 4.63
C VAL A 302 -12.74 10.54 3.26
N GLY A 303 -12.81 9.72 2.21
CA GLY A 303 -12.52 10.16 0.84
C GLY A 303 -11.04 10.41 0.61
N THR A 304 -10.72 10.92 -0.58
CA THR A 304 -9.35 11.15 -1.02
C THR A 304 -8.72 12.37 -0.35
N THR A 305 -7.37 12.39 -0.24
CA THR A 305 -6.63 13.51 0.36
C THR A 305 -6.45 14.70 -0.60
N TRP A 306 -6.77 14.55 -1.88
CA TRP A 306 -6.40 15.50 -2.95
C TRP A 306 -7.57 16.13 -3.70
N GLN A 307 -8.79 15.58 -3.66
CA GLN A 307 -9.97 16.13 -4.37
C GLN A 307 -10.38 17.53 -3.86
N ASN A 308 -10.27 17.76 -2.57
CA ASN A 308 -10.73 19.00 -1.93
C ASN A 308 -9.61 20.02 -1.69
N GLY A 309 -8.47 19.87 -2.34
CA GLY A 309 -7.30 20.73 -2.21
C GLY A 309 -6.00 19.93 -2.25
N PRO A 310 -4.86 20.59 -2.09
CA PRO A 310 -3.57 19.89 -2.04
C PRO A 310 -3.51 18.93 -0.85
N THR A 311 -2.99 17.72 -1.07
CA THR A 311 -2.67 16.80 0.02
C THR A 311 -1.78 17.50 1.06
N PRO A 312 -2.12 17.47 2.35
CA PRO A 312 -1.23 17.98 3.40
C PRO A 312 0.08 17.21 3.46
N GLY A 313 1.19 17.91 3.64
CA GLY A 313 2.50 17.27 3.69
C GLY A 313 3.65 18.22 3.40
N ARG A 314 4.84 17.67 3.19
CA ARG A 314 6.06 18.42 2.91
C ARG A 314 6.81 17.84 1.72
N SER A 315 7.52 18.70 0.96
CA SER A 315 8.43 18.29 -0.10
C SER A 315 9.88 18.29 0.41
N ILE A 316 10.63 17.27 0.07
CA ILE A 316 12.06 17.14 0.34
C ILE A 316 12.78 17.18 -1.00
N PRO A 317 13.72 18.13 -1.23
CA PRO A 317 14.47 18.24 -2.47
C PRO A 317 15.28 16.97 -2.77
N ILE A 318 15.40 16.61 -4.04
CA ILE A 318 16.10 15.38 -4.46
C ILE A 318 17.57 15.36 -4.01
N GLU A 319 18.17 16.52 -3.85
CA GLU A 319 19.54 16.69 -3.37
C GLU A 319 19.74 16.16 -1.93
N ASP A 320 18.66 16.03 -1.15
CA ASP A 320 18.68 15.47 0.19
C ASP A 320 18.52 13.93 0.19
N PHE A 321 18.53 13.32 -0.98
CA PHE A 321 18.49 11.88 -1.15
C PHE A 321 19.83 11.35 -1.68
N PHE A 322 20.18 10.15 -1.23
CA PHE A 322 21.13 9.28 -1.90
C PHE A 322 20.35 8.35 -2.83
N ILE A 323 20.62 8.45 -4.12
CA ILE A 323 20.00 7.60 -5.14
C ILE A 323 20.85 6.34 -5.27
N ALA A 324 20.47 5.30 -4.53
CA ALA A 324 21.16 4.02 -4.50
C ALA A 324 20.94 3.22 -5.79
N LYS A 325 21.99 2.56 -6.26
CA LYS A 325 21.98 1.66 -7.41
C LYS A 325 22.35 0.25 -6.97
N PRO A 326 21.93 -0.81 -7.67
CA PRO A 326 22.26 -2.20 -7.31
C PRO A 326 23.77 -2.48 -7.18
N SER A 327 24.62 -1.65 -7.77
CA SER A 327 26.08 -1.73 -7.66
C SER A 327 26.65 -1.10 -6.38
N ASP A 328 25.87 -0.34 -5.63
CA ASP A 328 26.35 0.34 -4.44
C ASP A 328 26.45 -0.64 -3.27
N SER A 329 27.52 -0.51 -2.50
CA SER A 329 27.69 -1.31 -1.28
C SER A 329 26.80 -0.80 -0.14
N VAL A 330 26.44 -1.69 0.78
CA VAL A 330 25.73 -1.31 2.00
C VAL A 330 26.49 -0.22 2.79
N GLN A 331 27.83 -0.30 2.79
CA GLN A 331 28.65 0.74 3.44
C GLN A 331 28.48 2.13 2.80
N ALA A 332 28.30 2.21 1.47
CA ALA A 332 28.02 3.49 0.80
C ALA A 332 26.64 4.04 1.19
N ILE A 333 25.64 3.18 1.26
CA ILE A 333 24.28 3.50 1.71
C ILE A 333 24.29 3.98 3.18
N ASP A 334 24.93 3.24 4.07
CA ASP A 334 25.05 3.60 5.49
C ASP A 334 25.81 4.91 5.70
N ASN A 335 26.84 5.18 4.89
CA ASN A 335 27.56 6.45 4.93
C ASN A 335 26.67 7.62 4.51
N ALA A 336 25.82 7.45 3.50
CA ALA A 336 24.87 8.47 3.07
C ALA A 336 23.82 8.75 4.17
N LEU A 337 23.26 7.71 4.79
CA LEU A 337 22.36 7.84 5.94
C LEU A 337 23.03 8.56 7.12
N ALA A 338 24.28 8.22 7.43
CA ALA A 338 25.04 8.87 8.49
C ALA A 338 25.34 10.35 8.22
N GLN A 339 25.35 10.77 6.95
CA GLN A 339 25.47 12.17 6.51
C GLN A 339 24.11 12.90 6.50
N GLY A 340 23.03 12.26 6.93
CA GLY A 340 21.69 12.83 7.00
C GLY A 340 20.88 12.78 5.71
N LYS A 341 21.34 11.99 4.71
CA LYS A 341 20.55 11.76 3.48
C LYS A 341 19.37 10.84 3.74
N ASN A 342 18.31 11.03 2.95
CA ASN A 342 17.27 10.04 2.71
C ASN A 342 17.72 9.07 1.61
N LEU A 343 16.96 8.01 1.32
CA LEU A 343 17.29 7.02 0.31
C LEU A 343 16.22 6.94 -0.78
N ILE A 344 16.67 6.83 -2.03
CA ILE A 344 15.88 6.29 -3.12
C ILE A 344 16.61 5.05 -3.63
N PHE A 345 15.94 3.89 -3.61
CA PHE A 345 16.42 2.70 -4.27
C PHE A 345 15.91 2.65 -5.70
N THR A 346 16.83 2.59 -6.67
CA THR A 346 16.48 2.45 -8.09
C THR A 346 16.11 1.01 -8.45
N PRO A 347 15.39 0.76 -9.57
CA PRO A 347 14.96 -0.58 -9.94
C PRO A 347 16.12 -1.57 -10.05
N GLY A 348 16.07 -2.67 -9.30
CA GLY A 348 17.07 -3.75 -9.33
C GLY A 348 17.05 -4.64 -8.11
N VAL A 349 17.96 -5.61 -8.06
CA VAL A 349 18.19 -6.50 -6.93
C VAL A 349 19.50 -6.12 -6.26
N TYR A 350 19.45 -5.88 -4.96
CA TYR A 350 20.55 -5.43 -4.11
C TYR A 350 21.04 -6.57 -3.23
N ALA A 351 22.27 -7.00 -3.38
CA ALA A 351 22.86 -7.99 -2.46
C ALA A 351 23.24 -7.30 -1.16
N VAL A 352 22.51 -7.61 -0.07
CA VAL A 352 22.69 -6.98 1.24
C VAL A 352 23.48 -7.92 2.14
N ASP A 353 24.78 -7.65 2.31
CA ASP A 353 25.73 -8.46 3.07
C ASP A 353 25.92 -8.01 4.53
N SER A 354 25.38 -6.87 4.87
CA SER A 354 25.35 -6.29 6.21
C SER A 354 24.10 -5.43 6.39
N THR A 355 23.68 -5.19 7.62
CA THR A 355 22.42 -4.47 7.88
C THR A 355 22.50 -2.99 7.49
N ILE A 356 21.58 -2.51 6.66
CA ILE A 356 21.32 -1.09 6.41
C ILE A 356 20.65 -0.51 7.65
N LYS A 357 21.20 0.61 8.21
CA LYS A 357 20.78 1.14 9.51
C LYS A 357 20.17 2.52 9.40
N VAL A 358 18.86 2.59 9.48
CA VAL A 358 18.10 3.84 9.56
C VAL A 358 18.05 4.30 11.01
N LYS A 359 18.75 5.39 11.36
CA LYS A 359 18.91 5.86 12.75
C LYS A 359 18.44 7.31 12.99
N ARG A 360 18.03 8.00 11.96
CA ARG A 360 17.59 9.38 12.04
C ARG A 360 16.07 9.43 11.94
N PRO A 361 15.38 10.21 12.80
CA PRO A 361 13.94 10.45 12.64
C PRO A 361 13.67 11.10 11.28
N ASP A 362 12.45 10.97 10.80
CA ASP A 362 11.95 11.55 9.54
C ASP A 362 12.76 11.12 8.30
N THR A 363 13.42 9.96 8.36
CA THR A 363 14.15 9.42 7.21
C THR A 363 13.17 8.77 6.23
N VAL A 364 13.26 9.15 4.97
CA VAL A 364 12.49 8.55 3.88
C VAL A 364 13.34 7.54 3.13
N VAL A 365 12.81 6.33 2.96
CA VAL A 365 13.37 5.25 2.14
C VAL A 365 12.34 4.88 1.09
N LEU A 366 12.54 5.31 -0.14
CA LEU A 366 11.61 5.15 -1.26
C LEU A 366 12.19 4.20 -2.31
N GLY A 367 11.45 3.14 -2.64
CA GLY A 367 11.74 2.26 -3.77
C GLY A 367 11.03 2.73 -5.06
N LEU A 368 11.74 2.71 -6.17
CA LEU A 368 11.18 2.90 -7.52
C LEU A 368 11.24 1.58 -8.29
N GLY A 369 10.11 1.10 -8.80
CA GLY A 369 10.06 -0.15 -9.55
C GLY A 369 10.31 -1.40 -8.69
N MET A 370 9.90 -1.37 -7.42
CA MET A 370 9.98 -2.48 -6.47
C MET A 370 11.38 -3.08 -6.33
N PRO A 371 12.40 -2.27 -5.98
CA PRO A 371 13.74 -2.78 -5.74
C PRO A 371 13.72 -3.83 -4.64
N THR A 372 14.57 -4.84 -4.81
CA THR A 372 14.58 -6.00 -3.92
C THR A 372 15.89 -6.03 -3.12
N LEU A 373 15.79 -6.09 -1.80
CA LEU A 373 16.90 -6.28 -0.88
C LEU A 373 17.05 -7.76 -0.58
N ASP A 374 18.07 -8.40 -1.16
CA ASP A 374 18.33 -9.84 -1.03
C ASP A 374 19.35 -10.08 0.09
N ALA A 375 18.90 -10.73 1.17
CA ALA A 375 19.69 -10.98 2.38
C ALA A 375 20.84 -11.95 2.10
N GLN A 376 22.06 -11.50 2.32
CA GLN A 376 23.24 -12.35 2.24
C GLN A 376 23.69 -12.81 3.63
N ASN A 377 24.17 -14.07 3.73
CA ASN A 377 24.80 -14.59 4.95
C ASN A 377 23.92 -14.57 6.23
N GLY A 378 22.58 -14.52 6.10
CA GLY A 378 21.65 -14.52 7.23
C GLY A 378 21.60 -13.19 8.02
N VAL A 379 21.95 -12.08 7.38
CA VAL A 379 21.81 -10.76 7.99
C VAL A 379 20.35 -10.32 8.05
N VAL A 380 20.04 -9.35 8.90
CA VAL A 380 18.82 -8.55 8.80
C VAL A 380 19.07 -7.46 7.73
N PRO A 381 18.43 -7.49 6.56
CA PRO A 381 18.73 -6.56 5.48
C PRO A 381 18.61 -5.10 5.87
N MET A 382 17.57 -4.74 6.63
CA MET A 382 17.39 -3.36 7.09
C MET A 382 16.88 -3.32 8.53
N SER A 383 17.35 -2.35 9.30
CA SER A 383 16.85 -2.06 10.64
C SER A 383 16.63 -0.55 10.83
N VAL A 384 15.53 -0.23 11.48
CA VAL A 384 15.20 1.12 11.96
C VAL A 384 15.47 1.18 13.45
N GLY A 385 16.13 2.22 13.93
CA GLY A 385 16.34 2.47 15.35
C GLY A 385 15.07 2.97 16.05
N ASP A 386 15.18 3.25 17.36
CA ASP A 386 14.08 3.85 18.14
C ASP A 386 13.95 5.35 17.77
N VAL A 387 13.38 5.62 16.61
CA VAL A 387 13.17 6.97 16.06
C VAL A 387 11.79 7.05 15.42
N LYS A 388 11.18 8.25 15.42
CA LYS A 388 9.86 8.50 14.85
C LYS A 388 9.91 8.91 13.37
N GLY A 389 8.76 8.87 12.70
CA GLY A 389 8.54 9.49 11.39
C GLY A 389 9.32 8.87 10.24
N VAL A 390 9.81 7.64 10.38
CA VAL A 390 10.52 6.96 9.30
C VAL A 390 9.51 6.43 8.29
N GLU A 391 9.74 6.72 7.01
CA GLU A 391 8.93 6.24 5.89
C GLU A 391 9.71 5.19 5.10
N ILE A 392 9.20 3.96 5.01
CA ILE A 392 9.76 2.91 4.15
C ILE A 392 8.69 2.51 3.15
N SER A 393 9.00 2.59 1.85
CA SER A 393 7.97 2.35 0.85
C SER A 393 8.48 1.73 -0.44
N GLY A 394 7.66 0.84 -1.03
CA GLY A 394 7.88 0.27 -2.35
C GLY A 394 9.06 -0.70 -2.43
N LEU A 395 9.32 -1.49 -1.39
CA LEU A 395 10.47 -2.40 -1.29
C LEU A 395 10.04 -3.87 -1.18
N ILE A 396 10.85 -4.74 -1.77
CA ILE A 396 10.78 -6.19 -1.55
C ILE A 396 12.01 -6.64 -0.74
N PHE A 397 11.79 -7.49 0.25
CA PHE A 397 12.86 -8.13 1.03
C PHE A 397 12.87 -9.64 0.71
N ASP A 398 13.97 -10.13 0.15
CA ASP A 398 14.17 -11.55 -0.12
C ASP A 398 15.06 -12.19 0.95
N ALA A 399 14.63 -13.35 1.43
CA ALA A 399 15.45 -14.17 2.30
C ALA A 399 16.51 -14.95 1.50
N GLY A 400 17.75 -14.90 1.93
CA GLY A 400 18.82 -15.72 1.38
C GLY A 400 18.82 -17.17 1.90
N PRO A 401 19.75 -18.02 1.44
CA PRO A 401 19.81 -19.43 1.80
C PRO A 401 20.24 -19.68 3.26
N VAL A 402 20.88 -18.70 3.90
CA VAL A 402 21.21 -18.72 5.34
C VAL A 402 20.11 -17.98 6.08
N SER A 403 19.54 -18.61 7.13
CA SER A 403 18.40 -18.04 7.84
C SER A 403 18.70 -16.69 8.46
N SER A 404 17.92 -15.69 8.12
CA SER A 404 17.91 -14.37 8.75
C SER A 404 17.02 -14.39 10.02
N PRO A 405 17.41 -13.73 11.11
CA PRO A 405 16.52 -13.63 12.28
C PRO A 405 15.28 -12.82 12.00
N ALA A 406 15.39 -11.79 11.16
CA ALA A 406 14.28 -11.02 10.57
C ALA A 406 14.71 -10.46 9.21
N LEU A 407 13.75 -10.15 8.31
CA LEU A 407 14.06 -9.47 7.05
C LEU A 407 13.96 -7.95 7.18
N LEU A 408 13.06 -7.46 8.00
CA LEU A 408 13.00 -6.05 8.41
C LEU A 408 12.72 -5.98 9.91
N ARG A 409 13.48 -5.12 10.60
CA ARG A 409 13.23 -4.81 12.00
C ARG A 409 13.02 -3.31 12.16
N VAL A 410 11.89 -2.92 12.75
CA VAL A 410 11.54 -1.53 13.05
C VAL A 410 11.50 -1.36 14.57
N GLY A 411 12.26 -0.41 15.08
CA GLY A 411 12.46 -0.25 16.52
C GLY A 411 13.34 -1.32 17.16
N THR A 412 13.69 -1.14 18.42
CA THR A 412 14.48 -2.10 19.19
C THR A 412 13.57 -3.02 19.97
N GLN A 413 13.81 -4.31 19.88
CA GLN A 413 13.10 -5.28 20.71
C GLN A 413 13.50 -5.10 22.18
N HIS A 414 12.51 -4.88 23.02
CA HIS A 414 12.68 -4.80 24.47
C HIS A 414 12.20 -6.09 25.15
N ALA A 415 12.81 -6.43 26.28
CA ALA A 415 12.35 -7.58 27.04
C ALA A 415 10.90 -7.35 27.52
N PRO A 416 10.05 -8.39 27.57
CA PRO A 416 8.72 -8.29 28.13
C PRO A 416 8.75 -7.59 29.50
N ASN A 417 7.88 -6.58 29.70
CA ASN A 417 7.81 -5.74 30.91
C ASN A 417 8.88 -4.64 31.08
N GLN A 418 9.69 -4.36 30.08
CA GLN A 418 10.48 -3.12 30.07
C GLN A 418 9.69 -2.02 29.36
N HIS A 419 9.01 -1.17 30.10
CA HIS A 419 8.46 0.09 29.56
C HIS A 419 9.61 1.07 29.33
N VAL A 420 10.30 0.93 28.22
CA VAL A 420 11.25 1.93 27.74
C VAL A 420 10.45 2.92 26.92
N ALA A 421 10.57 4.23 27.23
CA ALA A 421 9.96 5.26 26.40
C ALA A 421 10.59 5.17 25.00
N ARG A 422 9.82 4.71 24.03
CA ARG A 422 10.21 4.68 22.62
C ARG A 422 10.07 6.09 22.06
N ALA A 423 10.93 6.47 21.12
CA ALA A 423 10.83 7.74 20.45
C ALA A 423 9.73 7.67 19.39
N SER A 424 8.48 7.67 19.81
CA SER A 424 7.29 7.64 18.97
C SER A 424 6.50 8.95 19.10
N ASP A 425 5.78 9.31 18.06
CA ASP A 425 4.91 10.48 18.02
C ASP A 425 3.64 10.12 17.24
N PRO A 426 2.46 10.13 17.85
CA PRO A 426 1.22 9.78 17.15
C PRO A 426 0.88 10.74 16.00
N ASN A 427 1.45 11.96 15.97
CA ASN A 427 1.25 12.89 14.86
C ASN A 427 2.33 12.76 13.76
N ASP A 428 3.34 11.94 14.01
CA ASP A 428 4.44 11.66 13.07
C ASP A 428 4.86 10.19 13.20
N PRO A 429 3.94 9.27 12.87
CA PRO A 429 4.17 7.83 12.99
C PRO A 429 5.26 7.36 12.03
N THR A 430 5.97 6.29 12.40
CA THR A 430 6.72 5.50 11.42
C THR A 430 5.75 4.73 10.56
N ALA A 431 5.95 4.73 9.22
CA ALA A 431 5.04 4.07 8.30
C ALA A 431 5.76 3.21 7.26
N LEU A 432 5.18 2.04 7.00
CA LEU A 432 5.59 1.11 5.97
C LEU A 432 4.48 1.02 4.91
N HIS A 433 4.81 1.30 3.64
CA HIS A 433 3.84 1.28 2.54
C HIS A 433 4.32 0.39 1.41
N ASP A 434 3.50 -0.57 0.96
CA ASP A 434 3.86 -1.47 -0.13
C ASP A 434 5.21 -2.16 0.15
N VAL A 435 5.34 -2.76 1.32
CA VAL A 435 6.56 -3.48 1.74
C VAL A 435 6.27 -4.97 1.75
N PHE A 436 7.02 -5.71 0.94
CA PHE A 436 6.76 -7.11 0.68
C PHE A 436 7.95 -7.99 1.05
N PHE A 437 7.67 -9.21 1.51
CA PHE A 437 8.69 -10.15 1.96
C PHE A 437 8.53 -11.49 1.25
N ARG A 438 9.66 -12.09 0.81
CA ARG A 438 9.66 -13.39 0.16
C ARG A 438 10.67 -14.34 0.81
N ILE A 439 10.20 -15.54 1.13
CA ILE A 439 11.04 -16.63 1.64
C ILE A 439 10.90 -17.80 0.68
N GLY A 440 11.82 -17.94 -0.28
CA GLY A 440 11.69 -18.83 -1.44
C GLY A 440 11.08 -18.11 -2.65
N GLY A 441 10.78 -18.85 -3.71
CA GLY A 441 10.24 -18.33 -4.98
C GLY A 441 11.35 -18.05 -6.00
N PRO A 442 12.07 -16.94 -5.95
CA PRO A 442 13.23 -16.70 -6.84
C PRO A 442 14.37 -17.70 -6.63
N HIS A 443 14.66 -18.04 -5.39
CA HIS A 443 15.73 -18.95 -4.93
C HIS A 443 15.42 -19.50 -3.55
N VAL A 444 16.26 -20.36 -3.02
CA VAL A 444 16.14 -20.83 -1.62
C VAL A 444 16.27 -19.64 -0.67
N GLY A 445 15.29 -19.47 0.22
CA GLY A 445 15.29 -18.45 1.25
C GLY A 445 14.89 -19.00 2.61
N LYS A 446 15.47 -18.47 3.70
CA LYS A 446 15.13 -18.83 5.07
C LYS A 446 15.10 -17.60 5.97
N ALA A 447 14.11 -17.51 6.82
CA ALA A 447 14.04 -16.47 7.85
C ALA A 447 13.28 -16.98 9.08
N THR A 448 13.55 -16.42 10.26
CA THR A 448 12.71 -16.71 11.43
C THR A 448 11.43 -15.88 11.36
N VAL A 449 11.56 -14.57 11.10
CA VAL A 449 10.46 -13.62 10.97
C VAL A 449 10.66 -12.79 9.71
N SER A 450 9.58 -12.40 9.01
CA SER A 450 9.69 -11.45 7.92
C SER A 450 9.76 -10.02 8.43
N LEU A 451 8.75 -9.56 9.17
CA LEU A 451 8.68 -8.22 9.75
C LEU A 451 8.59 -8.31 11.28
N GLU A 452 9.51 -7.63 11.97
CA GLU A 452 9.47 -7.41 13.42
C GLU A 452 9.24 -5.92 13.67
N GLU A 453 7.99 -5.55 14.06
CA GLU A 453 7.58 -4.18 14.34
C GLU A 453 7.58 -3.93 15.85
N ASN A 454 8.53 -3.15 16.33
CA ASN A 454 8.71 -2.86 17.75
C ASN A 454 8.44 -1.37 18.08
N ALA A 455 8.20 -0.51 17.09
CA ALA A 455 7.91 0.89 17.36
C ALA A 455 6.43 1.07 17.75
N ASP A 456 6.16 2.00 18.67
CA ASP A 456 4.79 2.41 18.99
C ASP A 456 4.28 3.39 17.93
N HIS A 457 2.95 3.46 17.76
CA HIS A 457 2.29 4.35 16.78
C HIS A 457 2.80 4.13 15.34
N ALA A 458 3.00 2.88 14.92
CA ALA A 458 3.41 2.58 13.56
C ALA A 458 2.22 2.30 12.65
N ILE A 459 2.36 2.62 11.37
CA ILE A 459 1.38 2.33 10.32
C ILE A 459 1.98 1.26 9.39
N LEU A 460 1.27 0.14 9.24
CA LEU A 460 1.58 -0.94 8.31
C LEU A 460 0.50 -0.92 7.21
N ASP A 461 0.84 -0.48 6.00
CA ASP A 461 -0.13 -0.18 4.95
C ASP A 461 0.23 -0.90 3.65
N ASP A 462 -0.54 -1.93 3.29
CA ASP A 462 -0.26 -2.89 2.22
C ASP A 462 1.05 -3.66 2.43
N ILE A 463 1.02 -4.57 3.38
CA ILE A 463 2.14 -5.46 3.72
C ILE A 463 1.81 -6.88 3.26
N TRP A 464 2.71 -7.52 2.52
CA TRP A 464 2.60 -8.94 2.21
C TRP A 464 3.85 -9.70 2.63
N ALA A 465 3.70 -10.62 3.57
CA ALA A 465 4.72 -11.57 3.99
C ALA A 465 4.38 -12.95 3.41
N TRP A 466 5.23 -13.45 2.53
CA TRP A 466 4.99 -14.68 1.78
C TRP A 466 6.13 -15.69 1.94
N ARG A 467 5.83 -16.82 2.60
CA ARG A 467 6.65 -18.02 2.48
C ARG A 467 6.21 -18.74 1.21
N ALA A 468 7.06 -18.74 0.20
CA ALA A 468 6.68 -19.21 -1.13
C ALA A 468 6.17 -20.66 -1.13
N ASP A 469 5.03 -20.86 -1.75
CA ASP A 469 4.39 -22.16 -2.03
C ASP A 469 4.76 -22.68 -3.41
N HIS A 470 5.27 -21.82 -4.29
CA HIS A 470 5.73 -22.17 -5.64
C HIS A 470 7.00 -21.40 -6.03
N GLY A 471 7.62 -21.81 -7.15
CA GLY A 471 8.90 -21.27 -7.62
C GLY A 471 10.08 -22.15 -7.19
N SER A 472 11.24 -21.54 -7.00
CA SER A 472 12.47 -22.23 -6.63
C SER A 472 12.66 -22.29 -5.11
N GLY A 473 13.24 -23.39 -4.62
CA GLY A 473 13.62 -23.51 -3.20
C GLY A 473 12.46 -23.63 -2.23
N VAL A 474 11.30 -24.08 -2.69
CA VAL A 474 10.09 -24.29 -1.87
C VAL A 474 10.03 -25.70 -1.26
N GLY A 475 9.33 -25.84 -0.15
CA GLY A 475 9.09 -27.09 0.57
C GLY A 475 9.32 -26.98 2.07
N TRP A 476 8.67 -27.85 2.85
CA TRP A 476 8.60 -27.78 4.31
C TRP A 476 9.96 -27.58 5.01
N THR A 477 11.04 -28.17 4.48
CA THR A 477 12.40 -28.08 5.03
C THR A 477 13.32 -27.16 4.19
N SER A 478 12.87 -26.64 3.07
CA SER A 478 13.68 -25.85 2.15
C SER A 478 13.64 -24.36 2.46
N ASN A 479 12.46 -23.75 2.41
CA ASN A 479 12.22 -22.34 2.74
C ASN A 479 11.57 -22.21 4.11
N THR A 480 12.33 -22.54 5.15
CA THR A 480 11.84 -22.49 6.53
C THR A 480 11.60 -21.06 6.99
N ALA A 481 10.41 -20.81 7.56
CA ALA A 481 10.05 -19.54 8.16
C ALA A 481 9.02 -19.77 9.27
N ASP A 482 9.31 -19.25 10.47
CA ASP A 482 8.43 -19.47 11.62
C ASP A 482 7.20 -18.56 11.54
N THR A 483 7.38 -17.25 11.41
CA THR A 483 6.32 -16.25 11.52
C THR A 483 6.46 -15.15 10.46
N GLY A 484 5.34 -14.71 9.91
CA GLY A 484 5.30 -13.62 8.93
C GLY A 484 5.55 -12.27 9.58
N VAL A 485 4.66 -11.84 10.46
CA VAL A 485 4.71 -10.52 11.09
C VAL A 485 4.59 -10.64 12.61
N VAL A 486 5.49 -9.99 13.34
CA VAL A 486 5.42 -9.85 14.80
C VAL A 486 5.30 -8.38 15.15
N VAL A 487 4.20 -7.98 15.78
CA VAL A 487 3.94 -6.62 16.24
C VAL A 487 4.10 -6.53 17.75
N ASN A 488 5.14 -5.85 18.21
CA ASN A 488 5.44 -5.64 19.62
C ASN A 488 5.15 -4.19 20.08
N GLY A 489 4.96 -3.28 19.13
CA GLY A 489 4.63 -1.88 19.39
C GLY A 489 3.19 -1.70 19.85
N ASP A 490 2.95 -0.71 20.73
CA ASP A 490 1.63 -0.28 21.13
C ASP A 490 1.07 0.73 20.11
N ASP A 491 -0.27 0.83 20.01
CA ASP A 491 -0.97 1.77 19.12
C ASP A 491 -0.60 1.60 17.62
N VAL A 492 -0.26 0.39 17.18
CA VAL A 492 0.06 0.09 15.78
C VAL A 492 -1.23 -0.16 15.00
N ILE A 493 -1.33 0.36 13.78
CA ILE A 493 -2.41 0.06 12.86
C ILE A 493 -1.88 -0.64 11.60
N ALA A 494 -2.55 -1.73 11.20
CA ALA A 494 -2.34 -2.40 9.92
C ALA A 494 -3.56 -2.26 9.02
N THR A 495 -3.36 -1.80 7.78
CA THR A 495 -4.38 -1.72 6.74
C THR A 495 -3.92 -2.51 5.51
N GLY A 496 -4.68 -3.56 5.12
CA GLY A 496 -4.27 -4.46 4.04
C GLY A 496 -3.04 -5.30 4.44
N LEU A 497 -3.22 -6.15 5.45
CA LEU A 497 -2.18 -7.08 5.90
C LEU A 497 -2.40 -8.46 5.28
N PHE A 498 -1.39 -8.95 4.56
CA PHE A 498 -1.36 -10.28 3.98
C PHE A 498 -0.18 -11.06 4.56
N ALA A 499 -0.41 -12.27 5.08
CA ALA A 499 0.66 -13.13 5.55
C ALA A 499 0.31 -14.59 5.26
N GLU A 500 1.20 -15.32 4.59
CA GLU A 500 0.85 -16.61 3.99
C GLU A 500 1.93 -17.66 4.15
N HIS A 501 1.47 -18.87 4.48
CA HIS A 501 2.19 -20.15 4.46
C HIS A 501 3.29 -20.30 5.51
N PHE A 502 3.34 -19.50 6.55
CA PHE A 502 4.35 -19.64 7.62
C PHE A 502 4.15 -20.93 8.42
N GLN A 503 5.24 -21.48 8.92
CA GLN A 503 5.23 -22.79 9.57
C GLN A 503 4.67 -22.76 11.00
N ARG A 504 4.51 -21.55 11.57
CA ARG A 504 3.82 -21.30 12.84
C ARG A 504 2.73 -20.25 12.61
N TYR A 505 2.62 -19.25 13.48
CA TYR A 505 1.67 -18.15 13.32
C TYR A 505 2.07 -17.26 12.14
N ASP A 506 1.13 -16.90 11.28
CA ASP A 506 1.43 -15.92 10.23
C ASP A 506 1.54 -14.51 10.80
N VAL A 507 0.73 -14.18 11.83
CA VAL A 507 0.82 -12.92 12.58
C VAL A 507 0.78 -13.17 14.08
N ILE A 508 1.67 -12.51 14.83
CA ILE A 508 1.62 -12.41 16.30
C ILE A 508 1.52 -10.95 16.70
N TRP A 509 0.49 -10.62 17.46
CA TRP A 509 0.28 -9.27 17.98
C TRP A 509 0.46 -9.23 19.49
N ASN A 510 1.50 -8.56 19.96
CA ASN A 510 1.88 -8.43 21.37
C ASN A 510 1.57 -7.03 21.95
N GLY A 511 1.42 -6.00 21.09
CA GLY A 511 1.20 -4.62 21.50
C GLY A 511 -0.24 -4.33 21.91
N GLU A 512 -0.42 -3.35 22.78
CA GLU A 512 -1.74 -2.85 23.20
C GLU A 512 -2.31 -1.87 22.16
N ASN A 513 -3.65 -1.69 22.16
CA ASN A 513 -4.38 -0.77 21.29
C ASN A 513 -4.17 -1.00 19.78
N GLY A 514 -3.77 -2.18 19.41
CA GLY A 514 -3.55 -2.54 18.01
C GLY A 514 -4.85 -2.51 17.19
N LYS A 515 -4.74 -2.15 15.92
CA LYS A 515 -5.85 -2.21 14.96
C LYS A 515 -5.43 -2.93 13.69
N THR A 516 -6.35 -3.75 13.14
CA THR A 516 -6.17 -4.37 11.82
C THR A 516 -7.43 -4.19 10.99
N ILE A 517 -7.28 -3.58 9.81
CA ILE A 517 -8.36 -3.41 8.84
C ILE A 517 -7.98 -4.20 7.59
N MET A 518 -8.68 -5.29 7.37
CA MET A 518 -8.45 -6.33 6.38
C MET A 518 -7.17 -7.11 6.64
N PHE A 519 -7.33 -8.38 6.92
CA PHE A 519 -6.27 -9.38 6.94
C PHE A 519 -6.66 -10.55 6.04
N GLN A 520 -5.72 -11.00 5.21
CA GLN A 520 -5.88 -12.19 4.38
C GLN A 520 -4.71 -13.13 4.61
N ASN A 521 -5.04 -14.39 4.78
CA ASN A 521 -4.08 -15.45 5.05
C ASN A 521 -4.36 -16.69 4.22
N GLU A 522 -3.31 -17.35 3.82
CA GLU A 522 -3.33 -18.74 3.42
C GLU A 522 -2.41 -19.53 4.36
N MET A 523 -2.98 -20.54 5.08
CA MET A 523 -2.21 -21.42 5.95
C MET A 523 -1.18 -22.21 5.14
N PRO A 524 -0.09 -22.76 5.73
CA PRO A 524 0.92 -23.49 4.97
C PRO A 524 0.29 -24.68 4.22
N TYR A 525 0.61 -24.80 2.93
CA TYR A 525 0.07 -25.86 2.06
C TYR A 525 0.77 -27.20 2.24
N ASP A 526 2.00 -27.19 2.76
CA ASP A 526 2.97 -28.27 2.71
C ASP A 526 3.34 -28.97 4.05
N PRO A 527 2.55 -28.88 5.15
CA PRO A 527 2.83 -29.70 6.32
C PRO A 527 2.78 -31.19 5.93
N PRO A 528 3.82 -31.98 6.29
CA PRO A 528 3.90 -33.36 5.86
C PRO A 528 2.89 -34.29 6.56
N ASN A 529 2.41 -33.91 7.72
CA ASN A 529 1.37 -34.56 8.52
C ASN A 529 1.02 -33.69 9.73
N GLN A 530 -0.05 -34.03 10.46
CA GLN A 530 -0.51 -33.28 11.63
C GLN A 530 0.56 -33.17 12.72
N ALA A 531 1.31 -34.23 13.02
CA ALA A 531 2.32 -34.21 14.08
C ALA A 531 3.50 -33.27 13.81
N ALA A 532 3.72 -32.90 12.55
CA ALA A 532 4.72 -31.88 12.18
C ALA A 532 4.19 -30.47 12.30
N TRP A 533 2.87 -30.28 12.47
CA TRP A 533 2.20 -28.99 12.52
C TRP A 533 1.12 -28.98 13.62
N GLU A 534 1.60 -29.08 14.86
CA GLU A 534 0.82 -28.98 16.11
C GLU A 534 1.70 -28.46 17.24
N HIS A 535 1.11 -27.94 18.31
CA HIS A 535 1.81 -27.50 19.50
C HIS A 535 0.90 -27.59 20.74
N ASP A 536 1.45 -27.99 21.87
CA ASP A 536 0.80 -28.02 23.19
C ASP A 536 -0.62 -28.68 23.19
N GLY A 537 -0.87 -29.61 22.27
CA GLY A 537 -2.14 -30.28 22.10
C GLY A 537 -3.15 -29.52 21.23
N ILE A 538 -2.75 -28.39 20.63
CA ILE A 538 -3.51 -27.61 19.65
C ILE A 538 -3.10 -28.04 18.25
N LEU A 539 -4.07 -28.35 17.40
CA LEU A 539 -3.83 -28.73 16.01
C LEU A 539 -3.52 -27.49 15.16
N GLY A 540 -2.37 -27.47 14.50
CA GLY A 540 -1.91 -26.36 13.69
C GLY A 540 -1.50 -25.13 14.51
N PHE A 541 -1.43 -24.01 13.81
CA PHE A 541 -1.19 -22.67 14.36
C PHE A 541 -2.23 -21.71 13.75
N ALA A 542 -2.76 -20.81 14.58
CA ALA A 542 -3.68 -19.79 14.08
C ALA A 542 -2.96 -18.85 13.07
N ALA A 543 -3.70 -18.41 12.07
CA ALA A 543 -3.20 -17.43 11.12
C ALA A 543 -2.88 -16.09 11.79
N TYR A 544 -3.70 -15.70 12.76
CA TYR A 544 -3.55 -14.43 13.47
C TYR A 544 -3.74 -14.67 14.97
N LYS A 545 -2.69 -14.39 15.74
CA LYS A 545 -2.69 -14.51 17.18
C LYS A 545 -2.52 -13.17 17.86
N VAL A 546 -3.49 -12.79 18.72
CA VAL A 546 -3.32 -11.74 19.72
C VAL A 546 -2.84 -12.40 21.02
N ALA A 547 -1.73 -11.92 21.57
CA ALA A 547 -1.13 -12.53 22.76
C ALA A 547 -2.06 -12.41 23.99
N ASP A 548 -2.02 -13.41 24.90
CA ASP A 548 -2.88 -13.48 26.08
C ASP A 548 -2.71 -12.30 27.06
N SER A 549 -1.58 -11.60 26.99
CA SER A 549 -1.29 -10.40 27.78
C SER A 549 -2.03 -9.17 27.31
N VAL A 550 -2.44 -9.10 26.04
CA VAL A 550 -3.08 -7.93 25.40
C VAL A 550 -4.49 -7.75 25.94
N LYS A 551 -4.83 -6.53 26.29
CA LYS A 551 -6.15 -6.14 26.85
C LYS A 551 -7.01 -5.37 25.86
N THR A 552 -6.39 -4.75 24.89
CA THR A 552 -7.04 -3.88 23.90
C THR A 552 -6.51 -4.16 22.48
N HIS A 553 -7.41 -4.58 21.61
CA HIS A 553 -7.13 -4.81 20.19
C HIS A 553 -8.45 -4.79 19.42
N GLU A 554 -8.47 -4.26 18.20
CA GLU A 554 -9.69 -4.28 17.39
C GLU A 554 -9.35 -4.59 15.92
N ALA A 555 -10.08 -5.54 15.32
CA ALA A 555 -9.80 -5.97 13.94
C ALA A 555 -11.07 -6.21 13.14
N TRP A 556 -11.04 -5.88 11.85
CA TRP A 556 -12.16 -5.98 10.91
C TRP A 556 -11.77 -6.67 9.61
N GLY A 557 -12.64 -7.56 9.14
CA GLY A 557 -12.51 -8.17 7.81
C GLY A 557 -11.34 -9.13 7.67
N LEU A 558 -11.20 -10.08 8.61
CA LEU A 558 -10.13 -11.07 8.59
C LEU A 558 -10.60 -12.38 7.94
N GLY A 559 -9.79 -12.88 6.99
CA GLY A 559 -10.03 -14.18 6.34
C GLY A 559 -8.82 -15.10 6.43
N SER A 560 -9.06 -16.39 6.68
CA SER A 560 -8.02 -17.40 6.68
C SER A 560 -8.46 -18.62 5.86
N TYR A 561 -7.54 -19.10 5.04
CA TYR A 561 -7.79 -20.15 4.05
C TYR A 561 -6.84 -21.33 4.28
N CYS A 562 -7.36 -22.57 4.24
CA CYS A 562 -6.51 -23.75 4.23
C CYS A 562 -6.61 -24.50 2.89
N PHE A 563 -5.45 -25.02 2.46
CA PHE A 563 -5.30 -25.92 1.33
C PHE A 563 -4.13 -26.86 1.59
N PHE A 564 -4.32 -27.84 2.49
CA PHE A 564 -3.26 -28.77 2.85
C PHE A 564 -3.08 -29.82 1.75
N ASN A 565 -2.29 -29.47 0.73
CA ASN A 565 -2.16 -30.27 -0.49
C ASN A 565 -1.28 -31.52 -0.35
N VAL A 566 -0.42 -31.57 0.68
CA VAL A 566 0.45 -32.72 0.97
C VAL A 566 -0.30 -33.78 1.81
N ASP A 567 -1.04 -33.33 2.83
CA ASP A 567 -1.89 -34.19 3.65
C ASP A 567 -3.25 -33.53 3.90
N PRO A 568 -4.26 -33.83 3.06
CA PRO A 568 -5.61 -33.24 3.19
C PRO A 568 -6.37 -33.62 4.47
N THR A 569 -5.82 -34.46 5.31
CA THR A 569 -6.42 -34.85 6.60
C THR A 569 -6.02 -33.96 7.76
N ILE A 570 -5.20 -32.94 7.52
CA ILE A 570 -4.75 -31.98 8.53
C ILE A 570 -5.90 -31.10 9.00
N HIS A 571 -5.91 -30.83 10.28
CA HIS A 571 -6.81 -29.89 10.94
C HIS A 571 -6.02 -28.70 11.53
N ALA A 572 -6.61 -27.52 11.48
CA ALA A 572 -6.25 -26.38 12.33
C ALA A 572 -7.37 -26.20 13.37
N SER A 573 -7.03 -26.09 14.64
CA SER A 573 -8.03 -25.91 15.72
C SER A 573 -8.86 -24.66 15.51
N HIS A 574 -8.25 -23.58 15.05
CA HIS A 574 -8.93 -22.33 14.75
C HIS A 574 -8.10 -21.45 13.79
N ALA A 575 -8.79 -20.56 13.07
CA ALA A 575 -8.13 -19.57 12.20
C ALA A 575 -7.52 -18.42 13.00
N PHE A 576 -8.23 -17.94 14.03
CA PHE A 576 -7.84 -16.78 14.84
C PHE A 576 -7.79 -17.16 16.32
N GLU A 577 -6.73 -16.73 17.02
CA GLU A 577 -6.51 -16.99 18.45
C GLU A 577 -6.36 -15.67 19.19
N VAL A 578 -7.29 -15.37 20.10
CA VAL A 578 -7.33 -14.07 20.80
C VAL A 578 -7.73 -14.23 22.26
N PRO A 579 -7.26 -13.35 23.17
CA PRO A 579 -7.71 -13.38 24.57
C PRO A 579 -9.18 -12.99 24.69
N VAL A 580 -9.91 -13.69 25.55
CA VAL A 580 -11.32 -13.39 25.84
C VAL A 580 -11.40 -12.26 26.86
N THR A 581 -11.37 -11.01 26.38
CA THR A 581 -11.47 -9.81 27.20
C THR A 581 -12.26 -8.73 26.46
N ALA A 582 -12.99 -7.90 27.19
CA ALA A 582 -13.91 -6.91 26.60
C ALA A 582 -13.24 -5.84 25.70
N GLY A 583 -11.95 -5.65 25.85
CA GLY A 583 -11.19 -4.69 25.02
C GLY A 583 -10.60 -5.30 23.75
N VAL A 584 -10.64 -6.63 23.57
CA VAL A 584 -10.23 -7.29 22.32
C VAL A 584 -11.49 -7.65 21.53
N LYS A 585 -11.63 -7.08 20.34
CA LYS A 585 -12.81 -7.19 19.51
C LYS A 585 -12.44 -7.56 18.08
N MET A 586 -13.14 -8.54 17.55
CA MET A 586 -12.95 -9.03 16.20
C MET A 586 -14.27 -8.94 15.42
N HIS A 587 -14.24 -8.40 14.22
CA HIS A 587 -15.42 -8.14 13.40
C HIS A 587 -15.28 -8.75 12.01
N ASP A 588 -16.35 -9.39 11.52
CA ASP A 588 -16.47 -9.88 10.15
C ASP A 588 -15.34 -10.85 9.77
N LEU A 589 -15.26 -11.94 10.53
CA LEU A 589 -14.25 -12.99 10.37
C LEU A 589 -14.77 -14.10 9.48
N LEU A 590 -13.88 -14.69 8.69
CA LEU A 590 -14.21 -15.91 7.93
C LEU A 590 -13.05 -16.92 7.93
N SER A 591 -13.40 -18.19 7.81
CA SER A 591 -12.48 -19.26 7.45
C SER A 591 -13.00 -20.05 6.26
N LEU A 592 -12.08 -20.61 5.46
CA LEU A 592 -12.41 -21.32 4.24
C LEU A 592 -11.45 -22.47 3.97
N SER A 593 -11.98 -23.64 3.59
CA SER A 593 -11.20 -24.75 3.07
C SER A 593 -11.27 -24.78 1.55
N ILE A 594 -10.17 -24.45 0.89
CA ILE A 594 -10.09 -24.41 -0.57
C ILE A 594 -10.19 -25.85 -1.08
N THR A 595 -11.20 -26.10 -1.90
CA THR A 595 -11.50 -27.43 -2.50
C THR A 595 -11.60 -28.57 -1.47
N ALA A 596 -11.93 -28.26 -0.21
CA ALA A 596 -12.04 -29.23 0.90
C ALA A 596 -10.72 -30.01 1.18
N HIS A 597 -9.56 -29.35 1.04
CA HIS A 597 -8.26 -29.89 1.40
C HIS A 597 -7.88 -29.43 2.80
N GLY A 598 -8.28 -30.20 3.83
CA GLY A 598 -8.10 -29.91 5.24
C GLY A 598 -9.31 -29.23 5.87
N VAL A 599 -9.25 -29.04 7.18
CA VAL A 599 -10.32 -28.46 8.00
C VAL A 599 -9.76 -27.39 8.93
N ILE A 600 -10.48 -26.29 9.06
CA ILE A 600 -10.33 -25.33 10.17
C ILE A 600 -11.52 -25.58 11.09
N ASP A 601 -11.26 -26.09 12.31
CA ASP A 601 -12.32 -26.56 13.22
C ASP A 601 -13.20 -25.43 13.75
N HIS A 602 -12.62 -24.24 13.97
CA HIS A 602 -13.33 -23.03 14.41
C HIS A 602 -12.79 -21.79 13.72
N VAL A 603 -13.60 -20.75 13.60
CA VAL A 603 -13.17 -19.45 13.03
C VAL A 603 -12.28 -18.70 14.03
N VAL A 604 -12.75 -18.50 15.26
CA VAL A 604 -11.98 -17.80 16.30
C VAL A 604 -12.12 -18.53 17.65
N ASN A 605 -11.00 -18.91 18.24
CA ASN A 605 -10.96 -19.74 19.45
C ASN A 605 -11.88 -20.97 19.27
N ASP A 606 -12.86 -21.18 20.16
CA ASP A 606 -13.84 -22.27 20.08
C ASP A 606 -15.18 -21.82 19.42
N THR A 607 -15.16 -20.76 18.60
CA THR A 607 -16.36 -20.16 18.02
C THR A 607 -16.33 -20.24 16.48
N GLY A 608 -17.49 -20.48 15.88
CA GLY A 608 -17.70 -20.71 14.46
C GLY A 608 -17.78 -22.20 14.13
N ALA A 609 -18.50 -22.53 13.05
CA ALA A 609 -18.60 -23.90 12.57
C ALA A 609 -17.28 -24.37 11.95
N PRO A 610 -16.99 -25.67 11.91
CA PRO A 610 -15.84 -26.15 11.15
C PRO A 610 -16.00 -25.84 9.66
N THR A 611 -14.90 -25.45 9.03
CA THR A 611 -14.86 -25.18 7.59
C THR A 611 -14.41 -26.44 6.88
N ASP A 612 -15.36 -27.10 6.22
CA ASP A 612 -15.18 -28.37 5.54
C ASP A 612 -15.94 -28.41 4.20
N ALA A 613 -16.13 -29.60 3.63
CA ALA A 613 -16.91 -29.79 2.40
C ALA A 613 -18.39 -29.38 2.52
N ASN A 614 -18.95 -29.25 3.74
CA ASN A 614 -20.37 -28.97 3.98
C ASN A 614 -20.61 -27.51 4.39
N THR A 615 -19.64 -26.90 5.07
CA THR A 615 -19.71 -25.50 5.54
C THR A 615 -18.47 -24.76 5.02
N ASN A 616 -18.68 -23.93 3.98
CA ASN A 616 -17.57 -23.27 3.30
C ASN A 616 -18.05 -22.03 2.51
N PRO A 617 -17.81 -20.81 2.97
CA PRO A 617 -17.07 -20.42 4.19
C PRO A 617 -17.82 -20.64 5.51
N SER A 618 -17.09 -20.49 6.63
CA SER A 618 -17.65 -20.32 7.96
C SER A 618 -17.37 -18.92 8.45
N ASP A 619 -18.42 -18.23 8.95
CA ASP A 619 -18.37 -16.81 9.26
C ASP A 619 -18.67 -16.56 10.74
N VAL A 620 -18.00 -15.54 11.33
CA VAL A 620 -18.30 -14.95 12.65
C VAL A 620 -18.34 -13.43 12.52
N VAL A 621 -19.54 -12.85 12.67
CA VAL A 621 -19.73 -11.40 12.47
C VAL A 621 -19.10 -10.57 13.60
N SER A 622 -19.06 -11.09 14.81
CA SER A 622 -18.49 -10.38 15.98
C SER A 622 -18.00 -11.36 17.03
N TYR A 623 -16.84 -11.08 17.60
CA TYR A 623 -16.26 -11.84 18.71
C TYR A 623 -15.51 -10.91 19.68
N PRO A 624 -15.61 -11.11 21.01
CA PRO A 624 -16.59 -11.85 21.76
C PRO A 624 -17.96 -11.22 21.69
#